data_3731902dfa258887f33adfebfa9d1279
#
_entry.id   3731902dfa258887f33adfebfa9d1279
#
_cell.length_a   1.000
_cell.length_b   1.000
_cell.length_c   1.000
_cell.angle_alpha   90.00
_cell.angle_beta   90.00
_cell.angle_gamma   90.00
#
_symmetry.space_group_name_H-M   'P 1'
#
loop_
_entity.id
_entity.type
_entity.pdbx_description
1 polymer ?
#
loop_
_entity_poly.entity_id
_entity_poly.type
_entity_poly.pdbx_seq_one_letter_code
_entity_poly.pdbx_strand_id
1 'polypeptide(L)'
;MPIRSIPLLVVAAWLGFVSAAAAAAPAPDDPYLAGYAGAVLEREFKVSRRAVSVDNGVLTLDAAQLAGADRARILTTLSALPGVTRVEVREAAAPAAAPPAGAGADPTAAERATLPTGFLPVGHLFQPLLADPRWPHFSAAYRYYFGDPDLKHVGAVSFGETIPIFRGNAPGESQWEAGIQAGVFAVFQMDQPSKDLFNADYFAALYGAWRQGSFSTLGRLFHQSSHLGDEFLLRSRIQRVNLTYESVDLKLSYDLPWGIRAYGGGGYLFDQEPDLLPWSVQGGVEFRSPWTLASGQIRPVAALDLQSREQNGWNVDVSLRGGIQLENVRLFDRNLQLLVEYFHGNSPDGQFFKRRVEYLGLGAHFHF
;
A
#
# COMPACT_ATOMS: atom_id res chain seq x y z
N MET A 1 -38.11 8.17 -16.17
CA MET A 1 -37.03 7.24 -16.57
C MET A 1 -37.09 6.04 -15.63
N PRO A 2 -37.23 4.81 -16.11
CA PRO A 2 -37.32 3.65 -15.23
C PRO A 2 -35.95 3.28 -14.68
N ILE A 3 -35.88 3.14 -13.37
CA ILE A 3 -34.73 2.61 -12.61
C ILE A 3 -34.53 1.16 -13.07
N ARG A 4 -33.46 0.89 -13.79
CA ARG A 4 -33.05 -0.50 -14.10
C ARG A 4 -32.49 -1.12 -12.83
N SER A 5 -33.29 -2.02 -12.27
CA SER A 5 -32.90 -2.88 -11.15
C SER A 5 -31.70 -3.74 -11.54
N ILE A 6 -30.59 -3.52 -10.85
CA ILE A 6 -29.40 -4.37 -10.87
C ILE A 6 -29.82 -5.75 -10.33
N PRO A 7 -29.54 -6.84 -11.01
CA PRO A 7 -29.88 -8.16 -10.48
C PRO A 7 -28.99 -8.47 -9.28
N LEU A 8 -29.63 -8.62 -8.13
CA LEU A 8 -29.09 -9.00 -6.81
C LEU A 8 -28.45 -10.41 -6.79
N LEU A 9 -28.04 -10.95 -7.91
CA LEU A 9 -27.64 -12.35 -8.09
C LEU A 9 -26.15 -12.62 -7.89
N VAL A 10 -25.32 -11.59 -7.81
CA VAL A 10 -23.85 -11.77 -7.63
C VAL A 10 -23.46 -11.81 -6.15
N VAL A 11 -24.28 -11.25 -5.25
CA VAL A 11 -23.98 -11.26 -3.79
C VAL A 11 -24.42 -12.56 -3.11
N ALA A 12 -25.38 -13.28 -3.67
CA ALA A 12 -25.90 -14.51 -3.07
C ALA A 12 -25.01 -15.75 -3.23
N ALA A 13 -24.06 -15.76 -4.17
CA ALA A 13 -23.17 -16.89 -4.41
C ALA A 13 -22.02 -17.00 -3.38
N TRP A 14 -21.80 -16.01 -2.54
CA TRP A 14 -20.74 -16.01 -1.52
C TRP A 14 -21.21 -16.31 -0.09
N LEU A 15 -22.52 -16.37 0.17
CA LEU A 15 -23.08 -16.66 1.49
C LEU A 15 -23.52 -18.11 1.68
N GLY A 16 -23.34 -18.98 0.69
CA GLY A 16 -23.82 -20.37 0.69
C GLY A 16 -22.90 -21.43 1.32
N PHE A 17 -21.77 -21.07 1.94
CA PHE A 17 -20.81 -22.04 2.49
C PHE A 17 -20.53 -21.87 4.00
N VAL A 18 -21.53 -21.50 4.77
CA VAL A 18 -21.43 -21.63 6.24
C VAL A 18 -22.69 -22.32 6.75
N SER A 19 -22.69 -23.63 6.74
CA SER A 19 -23.57 -24.40 7.60
C SER A 19 -22.98 -25.78 7.92
N ALA A 20 -22.77 -25.96 9.21
CA ALA A 20 -22.74 -27.20 9.99
C ALA A 20 -21.49 -28.09 9.92
N ALA A 21 -20.68 -27.94 10.94
CA ALA A 21 -20.28 -29.08 11.79
C ALA A 21 -19.85 -28.50 13.12
N ALA A 22 -20.57 -28.84 14.20
CA ALA A 22 -20.08 -28.70 15.55
C ALA A 22 -19.00 -29.76 15.76
N ALA A 23 -17.79 -29.48 15.27
CA ALA A 23 -16.58 -30.21 15.59
C ALA A 23 -15.92 -29.49 16.77
N ALA A 24 -15.27 -30.26 17.67
CA ALA A 24 -14.43 -29.75 18.74
C ALA A 24 -13.60 -28.57 18.21
N ALA A 25 -13.50 -27.49 19.00
CA ALA A 25 -12.73 -26.31 18.58
C ALA A 25 -11.35 -26.79 18.09
N PRO A 26 -10.97 -26.47 16.84
CA PRO A 26 -9.65 -26.86 16.34
C PRO A 26 -8.60 -26.29 17.28
N ALA A 27 -7.51 -27.04 17.48
CA ALA A 27 -6.36 -26.54 18.20
C ALA A 27 -5.95 -25.19 17.59
N PRO A 28 -5.59 -24.19 18.41
CA PRO A 28 -5.20 -22.87 17.90
C PRO A 28 -4.11 -23.02 16.86
N ASP A 29 -4.29 -22.43 15.68
CA ASP A 29 -3.29 -22.42 14.64
C ASP A 29 -2.10 -21.51 15.01
N ASP A 30 -0.96 -21.70 14.35
CA ASP A 30 0.27 -20.95 14.63
C ASP A 30 0.08 -19.41 14.54
N PRO A 31 -0.66 -18.85 13.56
CA PRO A 31 -0.94 -17.42 13.52
C PRO A 31 -1.72 -16.90 14.75
N TYR A 32 -2.68 -17.64 15.23
CA TYR A 32 -3.41 -17.29 16.46
C TYR A 32 -2.50 -17.32 17.68
N LEU A 33 -1.68 -18.40 17.81
CA LEU A 33 -0.72 -18.55 18.89
C LEU A 33 0.35 -17.45 18.86
N ALA A 34 0.86 -17.07 17.69
CA ALA A 34 1.80 -15.97 17.52
C ALA A 34 1.21 -14.63 17.97
N GLY A 35 -0.03 -14.34 17.57
CA GLY A 35 -0.75 -13.15 17.98
C GLY A 35 -1.00 -13.10 19.49
N TYR A 36 -1.43 -14.20 20.08
CA TYR A 36 -1.73 -14.29 21.50
C TYR A 36 -0.45 -14.20 22.36
N ALA A 37 0.58 -14.96 22.02
CA ALA A 37 1.89 -14.91 22.69
C ALA A 37 2.53 -13.50 22.58
N GLY A 38 2.43 -12.87 21.40
CA GLY A 38 2.87 -11.50 21.19
C GLY A 38 2.15 -10.49 22.08
N ALA A 39 0.83 -10.61 22.21
CA ALA A 39 0.04 -9.75 23.09
C ALA A 39 0.41 -9.90 24.56
N VAL A 40 0.66 -11.13 25.03
CA VAL A 40 1.15 -11.43 26.39
C VAL A 40 2.51 -10.80 26.63
N LEU A 41 3.46 -10.95 25.69
CA LEU A 41 4.79 -10.36 25.78
C LEU A 41 4.72 -8.84 25.90
N GLU A 42 3.91 -8.19 25.08
CA GLU A 42 3.80 -6.73 25.04
C GLU A 42 3.10 -6.17 26.29
N ARG A 43 2.03 -6.79 26.72
CA ARG A 43 1.20 -6.34 27.84
C ARG A 43 1.84 -6.59 29.21
N GLU A 44 2.36 -7.80 29.42
CA GLU A 44 2.86 -8.22 30.75
C GLU A 44 4.34 -7.95 30.95
N PHE A 45 5.14 -8.09 29.89
CA PHE A 45 6.60 -8.03 29.99
C PHE A 45 7.23 -6.80 29.31
N LYS A 46 6.41 -5.98 28.61
CA LYS A 46 6.90 -4.84 27.82
C LYS A 46 7.93 -5.21 26.75
N VAL A 47 7.86 -6.47 26.28
CA VAL A 47 8.68 -7.02 25.21
C VAL A 47 7.91 -6.93 23.90
N SER A 48 8.57 -6.52 22.82
CA SER A 48 7.94 -6.43 21.51
C SER A 48 7.33 -7.76 21.07
N ARG A 49 6.12 -7.76 20.53
CA ARG A 49 5.50 -8.95 19.91
C ARG A 49 6.33 -9.57 18.79
N ARG A 50 7.29 -8.82 18.22
CA ARG A 50 8.23 -9.32 17.21
C ARG A 50 9.27 -10.27 17.79
N ALA A 51 9.39 -10.36 19.11
CA ALA A 51 10.30 -11.27 19.79
C ALA A 51 9.87 -12.74 19.70
N VAL A 52 8.66 -13.06 19.23
CA VAL A 52 8.13 -14.42 19.15
C VAL A 52 7.73 -14.78 17.72
N SER A 53 8.10 -15.97 17.28
CA SER A 53 7.56 -16.65 16.11
C SER A 53 7.04 -18.02 16.51
N VAL A 54 6.08 -18.56 15.75
CA VAL A 54 5.45 -19.86 16.03
C VAL A 54 5.52 -20.73 14.79
N ASP A 55 5.87 -21.99 14.98
CA ASP A 55 5.87 -23.01 13.94
C ASP A 55 5.43 -24.35 14.54
N ASN A 56 4.30 -24.90 14.08
CA ASN A 56 3.71 -26.15 14.56
C ASN A 56 3.55 -26.20 16.10
N GLY A 57 3.09 -25.08 16.71
CA GLY A 57 2.90 -24.95 18.15
C GLY A 57 4.19 -24.76 18.95
N VAL A 58 5.35 -24.66 18.30
CA VAL A 58 6.63 -24.34 18.93
C VAL A 58 6.85 -22.83 18.88
N LEU A 59 6.93 -22.18 20.03
CA LEU A 59 7.27 -20.77 20.16
C LEU A 59 8.77 -20.56 20.17
N THR A 60 9.30 -19.80 19.25
CA THR A 60 10.72 -19.40 19.24
C THR A 60 10.83 -17.93 19.62
N LEU A 61 11.57 -17.64 20.70
CA LEU A 61 11.83 -16.30 21.22
C LEU A 61 13.23 -15.82 20.81
N ASP A 62 13.34 -14.58 20.37
CA ASP A 62 14.62 -13.92 20.08
C ASP A 62 15.26 -13.40 21.37
N ALA A 63 16.37 -14.01 21.79
CA ALA A 63 17.10 -13.65 23.00
C ALA A 63 17.54 -12.18 23.04
N ALA A 64 17.87 -11.60 21.88
CA ALA A 64 18.30 -10.19 21.79
C ALA A 64 17.18 -9.22 22.19
N GLN A 65 15.93 -9.57 21.93
CA GLN A 65 14.76 -8.76 22.27
C GLN A 65 14.25 -8.99 23.70
N LEU A 66 14.79 -9.99 24.40
CA LEU A 66 14.49 -10.27 25.81
C LEU A 66 15.48 -9.62 26.78
N ALA A 67 16.40 -8.78 26.31
CA ALA A 67 17.38 -8.12 27.13
C ALA A 67 16.68 -7.23 28.21
N GLY A 68 17.02 -7.48 29.49
CA GLY A 68 16.41 -6.79 30.62
C GLY A 68 15.05 -7.31 31.10
N ALA A 69 14.47 -8.32 30.43
CA ALA A 69 13.23 -8.96 30.85
C ALA A 69 13.49 -10.24 31.68
N ASP A 70 12.53 -10.59 32.54
CA ASP A 70 12.59 -11.84 33.31
C ASP A 70 12.29 -13.05 32.38
N ARG A 71 13.35 -13.63 31.83
CA ARG A 71 13.28 -14.75 30.90
C ARG A 71 12.58 -15.96 31.52
N ALA A 72 12.84 -16.29 32.78
CA ALA A 72 12.24 -17.45 33.42
C ALA A 72 10.73 -17.32 33.51
N ARG A 73 10.26 -16.14 33.88
CA ARG A 73 8.84 -15.84 33.97
C ARG A 73 8.17 -15.82 32.59
N ILE A 74 8.83 -15.26 31.57
CA ILE A 74 8.35 -15.28 30.17
C ILE A 74 8.16 -16.73 29.70
N LEU A 75 9.18 -17.58 29.85
CA LEU A 75 9.11 -18.98 29.44
C LEU A 75 7.97 -19.73 30.14
N THR A 76 7.82 -19.56 31.46
CA THR A 76 6.75 -20.20 32.21
C THR A 76 5.37 -19.73 31.73
N THR A 77 5.19 -18.42 31.54
CA THR A 77 3.90 -17.85 31.11
C THR A 77 3.53 -18.32 29.72
N LEU A 78 4.46 -18.29 28.76
CA LEU A 78 4.20 -18.71 27.38
C LEU A 78 4.00 -20.21 27.23
N SER A 79 4.70 -21.03 28.02
CA SER A 79 4.51 -22.48 28.01
C SER A 79 3.15 -22.91 28.55
N ALA A 80 2.47 -22.07 29.33
CA ALA A 80 1.12 -22.34 29.86
C ALA A 80 0.00 -21.96 28.87
N LEU A 81 0.31 -21.40 27.71
CA LEU A 81 -0.69 -21.01 26.72
C LEU A 81 -1.30 -22.24 26.03
N PRO A 82 -2.63 -22.29 25.84
CA PRO A 82 -3.27 -23.39 25.13
C PRO A 82 -2.77 -23.51 23.70
N GLY A 83 -2.35 -24.70 23.29
CA GLY A 83 -1.82 -24.99 21.95
C GLY A 83 -0.31 -24.84 21.80
N VAL A 84 0.39 -24.34 22.81
CA VAL A 84 1.85 -24.30 22.83
C VAL A 84 2.40 -25.67 23.20
N THR A 85 3.21 -26.25 22.34
CA THR A 85 3.87 -27.54 22.55
C THR A 85 5.25 -27.37 23.19
N ARG A 86 5.96 -26.28 22.85
CA ARG A 86 7.29 -25.99 23.39
C ARG A 86 7.63 -24.50 23.19
N VAL A 87 8.46 -23.97 24.09
CA VAL A 87 9.03 -22.63 23.97
C VAL A 87 10.56 -22.75 23.89
N GLU A 88 11.15 -22.20 22.86
CA GLU A 88 12.60 -22.17 22.61
C GLU A 88 13.11 -20.74 22.63
N VAL A 89 14.32 -20.51 23.12
CA VAL A 89 15.00 -19.23 23.01
C VAL A 89 16.12 -19.40 22.01
N ARG A 90 16.02 -18.66 20.91
CA ARG A 90 17.11 -18.57 19.93
C ARG A 90 18.11 -17.55 20.45
N GLU A 91 19.26 -18.01 20.93
CA GLU A 91 20.38 -17.15 21.24
C GLU A 91 20.82 -16.45 19.94
N ALA A 92 21.08 -15.13 20.02
CA ALA A 92 21.70 -14.43 18.90
C ALA A 92 23.01 -15.18 18.57
N ALA A 93 23.14 -15.69 17.36
CA ALA A 93 24.44 -16.13 16.89
C ALA A 93 25.42 -14.98 17.19
N ALA A 94 26.55 -15.28 17.86
CA ALA A 94 27.59 -14.29 18.11
C ALA A 94 27.82 -13.53 16.80
N PRO A 95 27.91 -12.18 16.81
CA PRO A 95 28.04 -11.43 15.59
C PRO A 95 29.21 -12.00 14.82
N ALA A 96 28.92 -12.74 13.75
CA ALA A 96 29.94 -13.11 12.79
C ALA A 96 30.65 -11.82 12.44
N ALA A 97 31.97 -11.78 12.62
CA ALA A 97 32.79 -10.63 12.31
C ALA A 97 32.29 -10.05 11.00
N ALA A 98 31.93 -8.75 11.00
CA ALA A 98 31.40 -8.09 9.84
C ALA A 98 32.29 -8.44 8.64
N PRO A 99 31.73 -9.01 7.56
CA PRO A 99 32.53 -9.24 6.38
C PRO A 99 33.13 -7.89 5.96
N PRO A 100 34.35 -7.85 5.45
CA PRO A 100 34.99 -6.62 5.03
C PRO A 100 34.05 -5.90 4.06
N ALA A 101 33.88 -4.61 4.25
CA ALA A 101 33.06 -3.74 3.39
C ALA A 101 33.60 -3.86 1.96
N GLY A 102 32.95 -4.68 1.14
CA GLY A 102 33.42 -4.91 -0.22
C GLY A 102 32.83 -6.15 -0.90
N ALA A 103 31.55 -6.42 -0.71
CA ALA A 103 30.72 -7.17 -1.66
C ALA A 103 29.27 -6.90 -1.25
N GLY A 104 28.63 -6.00 -1.95
CA GLY A 104 27.26 -5.62 -1.66
C GLY A 104 26.34 -6.83 -1.72
N ALA A 105 25.88 -7.28 -0.55
CA ALA A 105 24.69 -8.11 -0.53
C ALA A 105 23.61 -7.29 -1.25
N ASP A 106 23.06 -7.83 -2.30
CA ASP A 106 21.98 -7.21 -3.07
C ASP A 106 20.78 -7.00 -2.11
N PRO A 107 20.46 -5.76 -1.70
CA PRO A 107 19.36 -5.52 -0.75
C PRO A 107 18.01 -5.95 -1.32
N THR A 108 17.93 -6.18 -2.63
CA THR A 108 16.75 -6.78 -3.28
C THR A 108 16.57 -8.25 -2.90
N ALA A 109 17.59 -8.92 -2.36
CA ALA A 109 17.46 -10.30 -1.90
C ALA A 109 16.54 -10.42 -0.67
N ALA A 110 16.52 -9.42 0.22
CA ALA A 110 15.60 -9.39 1.36
C ALA A 110 14.15 -9.13 0.92
N GLU A 111 13.96 -8.33 -0.14
CA GLU A 111 12.65 -8.08 -0.74
C GLU A 111 12.12 -9.28 -1.54
N ARG A 112 12.99 -10.20 -1.95
CA ARG A 112 12.64 -11.44 -2.67
C ARG A 112 12.27 -12.59 -1.75
N ALA A 113 12.50 -12.47 -0.44
CA ALA A 113 12.11 -13.50 0.53
C ALA A 113 10.60 -13.69 0.55
N THR A 114 10.15 -14.90 0.84
CA THR A 114 8.73 -15.19 1.06
C THR A 114 8.23 -14.39 2.26
N LEU A 115 7.09 -13.73 2.10
CA LEU A 115 6.46 -12.95 3.16
C LEU A 115 5.59 -13.85 4.07
N PRO A 116 5.30 -13.43 5.32
CA PRO A 116 4.41 -14.17 6.20
C PRO A 116 3.06 -14.45 5.56
N THR A 117 2.56 -15.68 5.72
CA THR A 117 1.25 -16.12 5.21
C THR A 117 0.20 -16.08 6.31
N GLY A 118 -1.09 -16.21 5.94
CA GLY A 118 -2.21 -16.25 6.86
C GLY A 118 -3.13 -15.04 6.74
N PHE A 119 -3.89 -14.78 7.79
CA PHE A 119 -4.87 -13.70 7.88
C PHE A 119 -4.19 -12.40 8.34
N LEU A 120 -4.53 -11.28 7.67
CA LEU A 120 -3.97 -9.94 7.90
C LEU A 120 -2.42 -9.94 7.93
N PRO A 121 -1.76 -10.48 6.88
CA PRO A 121 -0.31 -10.58 6.85
C PRO A 121 0.35 -9.20 6.70
N VAL A 122 1.59 -9.08 7.16
CA VAL A 122 2.38 -7.83 7.04
C VAL A 122 3.07 -7.76 5.67
N GLY A 123 3.22 -6.53 5.14
CA GLY A 123 3.84 -6.26 3.83
C GLY A 123 2.92 -6.58 2.66
N HIS A 124 3.41 -6.40 1.42
CA HIS A 124 2.63 -6.58 0.19
C HIS A 124 3.41 -7.41 -0.83
N LEU A 125 2.72 -8.30 -1.54
CA LEU A 125 3.32 -9.03 -2.66
C LEU A 125 3.58 -8.10 -3.85
N PHE A 126 2.66 -7.18 -4.12
CA PHE A 126 2.86 -6.11 -5.09
C PHE A 126 3.12 -4.81 -4.33
N GLN A 127 4.33 -4.27 -4.45
CA GLN A 127 4.72 -3.05 -3.76
C GLN A 127 3.93 -1.83 -4.25
N PRO A 128 3.59 -0.85 -3.38
CA PRO A 128 2.97 0.40 -3.79
C PRO A 128 3.74 1.11 -4.91
N LEU A 129 3.01 1.76 -5.82
CA LEU A 129 3.61 2.57 -6.88
C LEU A 129 3.93 3.97 -6.36
N LEU A 130 5.22 4.28 -6.28
CA LEU A 130 5.72 5.46 -5.59
C LEU A 130 5.30 6.77 -6.26
N ALA A 131 5.30 6.83 -7.59
CA ALA A 131 4.95 8.01 -8.36
C ALA A 131 3.52 8.02 -8.91
N ASP A 132 2.74 6.94 -8.71
CA ASP A 132 1.32 6.96 -9.07
C ASP A 132 0.57 7.95 -8.17
N PRO A 133 0.00 9.05 -8.72
CA PRO A 133 -0.70 10.05 -7.93
C PRO A 133 -1.99 9.53 -7.28
N ARG A 134 -2.46 8.35 -7.70
CA ARG A 134 -3.72 7.74 -7.23
C ARG A 134 -3.52 6.41 -6.50
N TRP A 135 -2.30 6.06 -6.15
CA TRP A 135 -2.06 4.91 -5.28
C TRP A 135 -2.52 5.23 -3.86
N PRO A 136 -3.41 4.40 -3.24
CA PRO A 136 -3.88 4.63 -1.88
C PRO A 136 -2.74 4.56 -0.86
N HIS A 137 -2.47 5.68 -0.19
CA HIS A 137 -1.50 5.80 0.91
C HIS A 137 -1.78 7.05 1.73
N PHE A 138 -1.15 7.21 2.89
CA PHE A 138 -1.24 8.45 3.66
C PHE A 138 -0.21 9.45 3.17
N SER A 139 -0.68 10.65 2.79
CA SER A 139 0.22 11.74 2.40
C SER A 139 -0.36 13.11 2.67
N ALA A 140 0.53 14.09 2.81
CA ALA A 140 0.23 15.51 2.78
C ALA A 140 1.30 16.23 1.97
N ALA A 141 0.90 17.02 0.99
CA ALA A 141 1.79 17.74 0.10
C ALA A 141 1.32 19.17 -0.13
N TYR A 142 2.27 20.07 -0.28
CA TYR A 142 2.06 21.38 -0.84
C TYR A 142 2.50 21.36 -2.30
N ARG A 143 1.64 21.89 -3.20
CA ARG A 143 1.89 21.95 -4.65
C ARG A 143 1.71 23.37 -5.17
N TYR A 144 2.63 23.80 -6.02
CA TYR A 144 2.51 25.03 -6.79
C TYR A 144 2.16 24.70 -8.23
N TYR A 145 1.01 25.15 -8.69
CA TYR A 145 0.52 24.92 -10.04
C TYR A 145 0.95 26.06 -10.96
N PHE A 146 1.40 25.71 -12.17
CA PHE A 146 1.87 26.64 -13.17
C PHE A 146 0.74 26.94 -14.18
N GLY A 147 0.40 28.22 -14.34
CA GLY A 147 -0.52 28.68 -15.39
C GLY A 147 -1.97 28.23 -15.26
N ASP A 148 -2.34 27.61 -14.16
CA ASP A 148 -3.71 27.18 -13.92
C ASP A 148 -4.59 28.37 -13.44
N PRO A 149 -5.82 28.55 -13.99
CA PRO A 149 -6.64 29.70 -13.66
C PRO A 149 -7.23 29.69 -12.23
N ASP A 150 -7.42 28.50 -11.65
CA ASP A 150 -8.06 28.35 -10.34
C ASP A 150 -7.08 27.88 -9.26
N LEU A 151 -6.03 27.16 -9.66
CA LEU A 151 -5.10 26.51 -8.75
C LEU A 151 -3.72 27.17 -8.85
N LYS A 152 -3.23 27.71 -7.75
CA LYS A 152 -1.87 28.22 -7.64
C LYS A 152 -1.15 27.59 -6.46
N HIS A 153 -1.62 27.83 -5.25
CA HIS A 153 -1.12 27.23 -4.03
C HIS A 153 -2.12 26.18 -3.55
N VAL A 154 -1.71 24.92 -3.56
CA VAL A 154 -2.59 23.79 -3.32
C VAL A 154 -2.06 22.93 -2.19
N GLY A 155 -2.92 22.63 -1.23
CA GLY A 155 -2.72 21.54 -0.28
C GLY A 155 -3.34 20.26 -0.85
N ALA A 156 -2.57 19.21 -0.96
CA ALA A 156 -3.05 17.90 -1.39
C ALA A 156 -2.89 16.89 -0.26
N VAL A 157 -3.94 16.13 0.02
CA VAL A 157 -3.91 15.07 1.03
C VAL A 157 -4.44 13.78 0.46
N SER A 158 -3.88 12.67 0.91
CA SER A 158 -4.39 11.33 0.64
C SER A 158 -4.52 10.59 1.98
N PHE A 159 -5.67 9.96 2.16
CA PHE A 159 -5.93 9.04 3.25
C PHE A 159 -6.31 7.70 2.62
N GLY A 160 -5.39 6.78 2.59
CA GLY A 160 -5.63 5.52 1.90
C GLY A 160 -4.72 4.40 2.36
N GLU A 161 -5.15 3.18 2.04
CA GLU A 161 -4.44 1.99 2.47
C GLU A 161 -4.67 0.82 1.52
N THR A 162 -3.67 -0.04 1.45
CA THR A 162 -3.76 -1.40 0.89
C THR A 162 -3.70 -2.38 2.05
N ILE A 163 -4.76 -3.16 2.24
CA ILE A 163 -4.89 -4.09 3.36
C ILE A 163 -4.96 -5.51 2.81
N PRO A 164 -3.89 -6.31 2.93
CA PRO A 164 -3.95 -7.72 2.62
C PRO A 164 -4.83 -8.43 3.68
N ILE A 165 -5.87 -9.11 3.20
CA ILE A 165 -6.77 -9.88 4.07
C ILE A 165 -6.23 -11.28 4.28
N PHE A 166 -5.73 -11.90 3.22
CA PHE A 166 -5.17 -13.24 3.29
C PHE A 166 -4.03 -13.41 2.30
N ARG A 167 -2.98 -14.13 2.74
CA ARG A 167 -1.86 -14.54 1.90
C ARG A 167 -1.60 -16.02 2.07
N GLY A 168 -1.41 -16.71 0.94
CA GLY A 168 -1.08 -18.13 0.89
C GLY A 168 0.14 -18.43 0.02
N ASN A 169 0.73 -19.60 0.24
CA ASN A 169 1.74 -20.11 -0.66
C ASN A 169 1.09 -20.78 -1.88
N ALA A 170 1.81 -20.79 -2.99
CA ALA A 170 1.46 -21.48 -4.22
C ALA A 170 2.67 -22.27 -4.76
N PRO A 171 2.50 -23.18 -5.73
CA PRO A 171 3.59 -23.96 -6.30
C PRO A 171 4.74 -23.11 -6.83
N GLY A 172 5.98 -23.64 -6.77
CA GLY A 172 7.17 -22.98 -7.33
C GLY A 172 7.67 -21.80 -6.51
N GLU A 173 7.57 -21.88 -5.19
CA GLU A 173 8.00 -20.82 -4.25
C GLU A 173 7.29 -19.48 -4.52
N SER A 174 6.09 -19.53 -5.06
CA SER A 174 5.26 -18.36 -5.29
C SER A 174 4.25 -18.16 -4.17
N GLN A 175 3.74 -16.94 -4.05
CA GLN A 175 2.72 -16.56 -3.09
C GLN A 175 1.59 -15.81 -3.80
N TRP A 176 0.39 -15.96 -3.27
CA TRP A 176 -0.76 -15.18 -3.68
C TRP A 176 -1.34 -14.41 -2.48
N GLU A 177 -1.99 -13.32 -2.78
CA GLU A 177 -2.58 -12.43 -1.78
C GLU A 177 -3.90 -11.89 -2.30
N ALA A 178 -4.88 -11.80 -1.42
CA ALA A 178 -6.15 -11.13 -1.70
C ALA A 178 -6.43 -10.13 -0.59
N GLY A 179 -7.02 -8.98 -0.95
CA GLY A 179 -7.27 -7.92 0.00
C GLY A 179 -8.12 -6.80 -0.57
N ILE A 180 -8.11 -5.69 0.14
CA ILE A 180 -8.85 -4.47 -0.20
C ILE A 180 -7.90 -3.28 -0.30
N GLN A 181 -8.25 -2.33 -1.17
CA GLN A 181 -7.65 -1.00 -1.18
C GLN A 181 -8.75 0.03 -1.01
N ALA A 182 -8.49 1.07 -0.25
CA ALA A 182 -9.39 2.20 -0.14
C ALA A 182 -8.59 3.49 0.02
N GLY A 183 -9.16 4.60 -0.49
CA GLY A 183 -8.51 5.90 -0.35
C GLY A 183 -9.45 7.06 -0.67
N VAL A 184 -9.11 8.19 -0.07
CA VAL A 184 -9.68 9.50 -0.38
C VAL A 184 -8.53 10.40 -0.78
N PHE A 185 -8.66 11.05 -1.92
CA PHE A 185 -7.68 12.00 -2.45
C PHE A 185 -8.35 13.37 -2.52
N ALA A 186 -7.86 14.34 -1.77
CA ALA A 186 -8.46 15.66 -1.70
C ALA A 186 -7.44 16.75 -1.97
N VAL A 187 -7.87 17.78 -2.70
CA VAL A 187 -7.08 18.97 -3.01
C VAL A 187 -7.79 20.21 -2.55
N PHE A 188 -7.04 21.14 -1.96
CA PHE A 188 -7.53 22.35 -1.33
C PHE A 188 -6.86 23.58 -1.95
N GLN A 189 -7.65 24.61 -2.27
CA GLN A 189 -7.15 25.90 -2.71
C GLN A 189 -6.64 26.70 -1.51
N MET A 190 -5.34 26.78 -1.33
CA MET A 190 -4.73 27.46 -0.18
C MET A 190 -4.78 28.99 -0.30
N ASP A 191 -5.04 29.53 -1.47
CA ASP A 191 -5.19 30.97 -1.71
C ASP A 191 -6.54 31.54 -1.20
N GLN A 192 -7.52 30.67 -0.99
CA GLN A 192 -8.84 31.11 -0.51
C GLN A 192 -8.86 31.27 1.01
N PRO A 193 -9.68 32.19 1.56
CA PRO A 193 -9.76 32.42 2.99
C PRO A 193 -10.08 31.17 3.81
N SER A 194 -11.04 30.34 3.34
CA SER A 194 -11.47 29.10 4.00
C SER A 194 -10.62 27.88 3.65
N LYS A 195 -9.60 28.04 2.78
CA LYS A 195 -8.83 26.91 2.23
C LYS A 195 -9.76 25.89 1.57
N ASP A 196 -10.56 26.41 0.61
CA ASP A 196 -11.68 25.69 0.01
C ASP A 196 -11.27 24.32 -0.53
N LEU A 197 -12.07 23.31 -0.23
CA LEU A 197 -11.97 22.03 -0.91
C LEU A 197 -12.25 22.23 -2.41
N PHE A 198 -11.31 21.79 -3.25
CA PHE A 198 -11.44 21.88 -4.70
C PHE A 198 -12.04 20.62 -5.29
N ASN A 199 -11.48 19.47 -4.94
CA ASN A 199 -11.92 18.14 -5.38
C ASN A 199 -11.66 17.11 -4.30
N ALA A 200 -12.54 16.12 -4.20
CA ALA A 200 -12.33 14.92 -3.41
C ALA A 200 -12.74 13.70 -4.22
N ASP A 201 -11.83 12.73 -4.36
CA ASP A 201 -12.08 11.45 -5.01
C ASP A 201 -12.06 10.33 -3.98
N TYR A 202 -13.02 9.43 -4.10
CA TYR A 202 -13.17 8.26 -3.26
C TYR A 202 -12.88 7.02 -4.09
N PHE A 203 -12.02 6.17 -3.59
CA PHE A 203 -11.57 4.96 -4.24
C PHE A 203 -11.76 3.76 -3.31
N ALA A 204 -12.31 2.67 -3.84
CA ALA A 204 -12.42 1.40 -3.13
C ALA A 204 -12.21 0.24 -4.10
N ALA A 205 -11.41 -0.74 -3.74
CA ALA A 205 -11.07 -1.88 -4.59
C ALA A 205 -11.02 -3.20 -3.82
N LEU A 206 -11.37 -4.27 -4.52
CA LEU A 206 -10.91 -5.61 -4.22
C LEU A 206 -9.69 -5.91 -5.08
N TYR A 207 -8.68 -6.55 -4.52
CA TYR A 207 -7.50 -6.93 -5.28
C TYR A 207 -7.05 -8.36 -5.04
N GLY A 208 -6.37 -8.91 -6.06
CA GLY A 208 -5.55 -10.09 -5.96
C GLY A 208 -4.14 -9.79 -6.44
N ALA A 209 -3.14 -10.30 -5.73
CA ALA A 209 -1.75 -10.21 -6.12
C ALA A 209 -1.08 -11.57 -6.13
N TRP A 210 -0.06 -11.72 -6.95
CA TRP A 210 0.77 -12.91 -7.01
C TRP A 210 2.23 -12.51 -7.20
N ARG A 211 3.15 -13.25 -6.55
CA ARG A 211 4.58 -13.01 -6.65
C ARG A 211 5.37 -14.31 -6.73
N GLN A 212 6.37 -14.33 -7.62
CA GLN A 212 7.38 -15.37 -7.69
C GLN A 212 8.75 -14.72 -7.93
N GLY A 213 9.62 -14.82 -6.95
CA GLY A 213 10.94 -14.18 -7.00
C GLY A 213 10.83 -12.67 -7.25
N SER A 214 11.43 -12.20 -8.34
CA SER A 214 11.42 -10.78 -8.73
C SER A 214 10.16 -10.33 -9.48
N PHE A 215 9.30 -11.25 -9.91
CA PHE A 215 8.09 -10.93 -10.66
C PHE A 215 6.87 -10.86 -9.77
N SER A 216 6.06 -9.81 -9.90
CA SER A 216 4.78 -9.69 -9.22
C SER A 216 3.69 -9.16 -10.12
N THR A 217 2.45 -9.52 -9.82
CA THR A 217 1.25 -9.05 -10.51
C THR A 217 0.23 -8.56 -9.51
N LEU A 218 -0.60 -7.61 -9.93
CA LEU A 218 -1.75 -7.09 -9.19
C LEU A 218 -2.94 -6.94 -10.13
N GLY A 219 -4.05 -7.60 -9.82
CA GLY A 219 -5.33 -7.37 -10.47
C GLY A 219 -6.28 -6.69 -9.49
N ARG A 220 -7.02 -5.67 -9.96
CA ARG A 220 -8.00 -4.95 -9.15
C ARG A 220 -9.34 -4.87 -9.84
N LEU A 221 -10.39 -4.94 -9.02
CA LEU A 221 -11.74 -4.52 -9.36
C LEU A 221 -12.06 -3.34 -8.43
N PHE A 222 -12.33 -2.16 -8.99
CA PHE A 222 -12.47 -0.97 -8.17
C PHE A 222 -13.59 -0.04 -8.62
N HIS A 223 -14.10 0.69 -7.66
CA HIS A 223 -15.01 1.81 -7.81
C HIS A 223 -14.29 3.11 -7.51
N GLN A 224 -14.53 4.14 -8.31
CA GLN A 224 -14.13 5.51 -8.02
C GLN A 224 -15.27 6.48 -8.25
N SER A 225 -15.45 7.41 -7.32
CA SER A 225 -16.35 8.55 -7.46
C SER A 225 -15.63 9.85 -7.15
N SER A 226 -16.10 10.96 -7.74
CA SER A 226 -15.43 12.26 -7.63
C SER A 226 -16.43 13.36 -7.31
N HIS A 227 -16.05 14.27 -6.41
CA HIS A 227 -16.90 15.33 -5.90
C HIS A 227 -16.15 16.67 -5.87
N LEU A 228 -16.86 17.74 -6.24
CA LEU A 228 -16.40 19.11 -6.02
C LEU A 228 -16.64 19.54 -4.57
N GLY A 229 -15.80 20.43 -4.05
CA GLY A 229 -16.06 21.12 -2.81
C GLY A 229 -17.21 22.16 -2.96
N ASP A 230 -18.03 22.28 -1.93
CA ASP A 230 -19.21 23.14 -1.95
C ASP A 230 -18.86 24.62 -2.13
N GLU A 231 -17.84 25.11 -1.42
CA GLU A 231 -17.39 26.50 -1.53
C GLU A 231 -16.87 26.82 -2.94
N PHE A 232 -16.12 25.91 -3.53
CA PHE A 232 -15.63 26.05 -4.90
C PHE A 232 -16.80 26.05 -5.89
N LEU A 233 -17.76 25.14 -5.74
CA LEU A 233 -18.93 25.04 -6.60
C LEU A 233 -19.78 26.30 -6.55
N LEU A 234 -20.07 26.85 -5.36
CA LEU A 234 -20.87 28.06 -5.18
C LEU A 234 -20.18 29.29 -5.74
N ARG A 235 -18.86 29.39 -5.62
CA ARG A 235 -18.06 30.52 -6.11
C ARG A 235 -17.88 30.50 -7.62
N SER A 236 -17.49 29.34 -8.17
CA SER A 236 -17.14 29.22 -9.59
C SER A 236 -18.35 29.06 -10.52
N ARG A 237 -19.50 28.63 -9.97
CA ARG A 237 -20.71 28.28 -10.74
C ARG A 237 -20.45 27.25 -11.84
N ILE A 238 -19.45 26.43 -11.69
CA ILE A 238 -19.08 25.37 -12.63
C ILE A 238 -20.18 24.31 -12.63
N GLN A 239 -20.45 23.70 -13.78
CA GLN A 239 -21.33 22.54 -13.82
C GLN A 239 -20.60 21.34 -13.28
N ARG A 240 -21.13 20.74 -12.22
CA ARG A 240 -20.64 19.50 -11.66
C ARG A 240 -20.83 18.38 -12.68
N VAL A 241 -19.78 17.62 -12.91
CA VAL A 241 -19.86 16.34 -13.62
C VAL A 241 -20.16 15.25 -12.59
N ASN A 242 -21.15 14.41 -12.83
CA ASN A 242 -21.35 13.22 -11.99
C ASN A 242 -20.35 12.15 -12.46
N LEU A 243 -19.11 12.20 -11.93
CA LEU A 243 -18.07 11.27 -12.30
C LEU A 243 -18.05 10.11 -11.31
N THR A 244 -18.43 8.95 -11.82
CA THR A 244 -18.36 7.67 -11.10
C THR A 244 -18.08 6.55 -12.11
N TYR A 245 -17.29 5.57 -11.73
CA TYR A 245 -17.02 4.42 -12.59
C TYR A 245 -16.55 3.19 -11.83
N GLU A 246 -16.82 2.02 -12.42
CA GLU A 246 -16.24 0.74 -12.09
C GLU A 246 -15.20 0.36 -13.13
N SER A 247 -14.10 -0.22 -12.67
CA SER A 247 -12.97 -0.59 -13.52
C SER A 247 -12.30 -1.87 -13.07
N VAL A 248 -11.71 -2.55 -14.03
CA VAL A 248 -10.70 -3.58 -13.79
C VAL A 248 -9.35 -3.11 -14.29
N ASP A 249 -8.29 -3.42 -13.56
CA ASP A 249 -6.92 -3.22 -14.04
C ASP A 249 -6.01 -4.40 -13.69
N LEU A 250 -4.96 -4.54 -14.48
CA LEU A 250 -3.88 -5.49 -14.27
C LEU A 250 -2.55 -4.75 -14.35
N LYS A 251 -1.71 -4.96 -13.34
CA LYS A 251 -0.34 -4.42 -13.28
C LYS A 251 0.65 -5.56 -13.11
N LEU A 252 1.75 -5.47 -13.81
CA LEU A 252 2.90 -6.36 -13.76
C LEU A 252 4.10 -5.58 -13.26
N SER A 253 4.96 -6.20 -12.48
CA SER A 253 6.15 -5.56 -11.94
C SER A 253 7.31 -6.54 -11.90
N TYR A 254 8.50 -6.05 -12.15
CA TYR A 254 9.74 -6.82 -12.10
C TYR A 254 10.84 -6.06 -11.36
N ASP A 255 11.36 -6.70 -10.31
CA ASP A 255 12.46 -6.18 -9.50
C ASP A 255 13.80 -6.50 -10.17
N LEU A 256 14.49 -5.47 -10.62
CA LEU A 256 15.81 -5.52 -11.21
C LEU A 256 16.91 -5.36 -10.12
N PRO A 257 18.17 -5.73 -10.43
CA PRO A 257 19.30 -5.41 -9.53
C PRO A 257 19.39 -3.91 -9.23
N TRP A 258 20.12 -3.58 -8.17
CA TRP A 258 20.43 -2.20 -7.76
C TRP A 258 19.26 -1.38 -7.25
N GLY A 259 18.19 -2.05 -6.78
CA GLY A 259 17.01 -1.38 -6.25
C GLY A 259 16.14 -0.70 -7.29
N ILE A 260 16.21 -1.15 -8.53
CA ILE A 260 15.36 -0.70 -9.62
C ILE A 260 14.16 -1.64 -9.73
N ARG A 261 12.98 -1.07 -9.92
CA ARG A 261 11.74 -1.79 -10.25
C ARG A 261 11.13 -1.18 -11.50
N ALA A 262 10.79 -2.01 -12.48
CA ALA A 262 9.99 -1.60 -13.63
C ALA A 262 8.58 -2.20 -13.50
N TYR A 263 7.57 -1.46 -13.94
CA TYR A 263 6.19 -1.94 -13.95
C TYR A 263 5.43 -1.42 -15.16
N GLY A 264 4.34 -2.11 -15.47
CA GLY A 264 3.42 -1.69 -16.52
C GLY A 264 2.10 -2.42 -16.42
N GLY A 265 1.07 -1.87 -17.05
CA GLY A 265 -0.25 -2.47 -17.02
C GLY A 265 -1.29 -1.66 -17.77
N GLY A 266 -2.54 -2.08 -17.65
CA GLY A 266 -3.67 -1.39 -18.25
C GLY A 266 -4.95 -1.63 -17.50
N GLY A 267 -5.97 -0.84 -17.82
CA GLY A 267 -7.27 -0.89 -17.21
C GLY A 267 -8.39 -0.70 -18.22
N TYR A 268 -9.57 -1.14 -17.83
CA TYR A 268 -10.79 -1.04 -18.61
C TYR A 268 -11.96 -0.62 -17.72
N LEU A 269 -12.63 0.49 -18.10
CA LEU A 269 -13.88 0.94 -17.48
C LEU A 269 -15.03 0.14 -18.09
N PHE A 270 -15.91 -0.40 -17.27
CA PHE A 270 -17.06 -1.20 -17.76
C PHE A 270 -18.41 -0.67 -17.28
N ASP A 271 -18.45 0.22 -16.29
CA ASP A 271 -19.65 0.97 -15.88
C ASP A 271 -19.19 2.37 -15.47
N GLN A 272 -19.73 3.38 -16.14
CA GLN A 272 -19.24 4.77 -15.95
C GLN A 272 -20.30 5.81 -16.24
N GLU A 273 -20.21 6.91 -15.54
CA GLU A 273 -20.93 8.15 -15.80
C GLU A 273 -19.98 9.34 -15.59
N PRO A 274 -19.86 10.26 -16.57
CA PRO A 274 -20.47 10.23 -17.91
C PRO A 274 -19.87 9.15 -18.82
N ASP A 275 -20.34 9.02 -20.04
CA ASP A 275 -19.72 8.16 -21.05
C ASP A 275 -18.25 8.54 -21.23
N LEU A 276 -17.35 7.62 -20.89
CA LEU A 276 -15.90 7.73 -21.01
C LEU A 276 -15.38 6.64 -21.95
N LEU A 277 -14.33 6.96 -22.70
CA LEU A 277 -13.61 5.93 -23.45
C LEU A 277 -12.85 5.02 -22.45
N PRO A 278 -12.97 3.68 -22.59
CA PRO A 278 -12.73 2.79 -21.46
C PRO A 278 -11.27 2.45 -21.19
N TRP A 279 -10.37 2.56 -22.16
CA TRP A 279 -9.03 2.02 -22.03
C TRP A 279 -8.04 2.96 -21.36
N SER A 280 -7.16 2.39 -20.56
CA SER A 280 -6.01 3.08 -19.96
C SER A 280 -4.78 2.19 -19.95
N VAL A 281 -3.61 2.81 -20.02
CA VAL A 281 -2.31 2.15 -19.84
C VAL A 281 -1.47 2.93 -18.85
N GLN A 282 -0.61 2.22 -18.12
CA GLN A 282 0.30 2.78 -17.13
C GLN A 282 1.62 2.03 -17.21
N GLY A 283 2.72 2.74 -16.99
CA GLY A 283 4.04 2.13 -16.84
C GLY A 283 5.00 3.06 -16.15
N GLY A 284 6.01 2.50 -15.51
CA GLY A 284 6.95 3.32 -14.78
C GLY A 284 8.19 2.57 -14.32
N VAL A 285 9.08 3.34 -13.73
CA VAL A 285 10.33 2.83 -13.14
C VAL A 285 10.51 3.49 -11.79
N GLU A 286 10.94 2.71 -10.82
CA GLU A 286 11.24 3.16 -9.47
C GLU A 286 12.68 2.77 -9.11
N PHE A 287 13.26 3.59 -8.28
CA PHE A 287 14.57 3.38 -7.71
C PHE A 287 14.51 3.56 -6.19
N ARG A 288 14.88 2.53 -5.47
CA ARG A 288 15.11 2.57 -4.03
C ARG A 288 16.59 2.25 -3.82
N SER A 289 17.38 3.24 -3.39
CA SER A 289 18.82 3.07 -3.24
C SER A 289 19.17 1.84 -2.40
N PRO A 290 20.04 0.95 -2.88
CA PRO A 290 20.56 -0.15 -2.07
C PRO A 290 21.42 0.35 -0.91
N TRP A 291 21.93 1.56 -1.00
CA TRP A 291 22.75 2.19 0.03
C TRP A 291 21.91 3.17 0.86
N THR A 292 22.25 3.24 2.13
CA THR A 292 21.71 4.23 3.06
C THR A 292 22.78 5.28 3.38
N LEU A 293 22.31 6.48 3.70
CA LEU A 293 23.12 7.61 4.16
C LEU A 293 22.89 7.84 5.66
N ALA A 294 23.69 8.74 6.27
CA ALA A 294 23.55 9.13 7.67
C ALA A 294 23.47 7.93 8.62
N SER A 295 24.45 7.02 8.52
CA SER A 295 24.54 5.82 9.38
C SER A 295 23.30 4.91 9.31
N GLY A 296 22.73 4.77 8.12
CA GLY A 296 21.58 3.87 7.90
C GLY A 296 20.21 4.51 8.06
N GLN A 297 20.13 5.82 8.33
CA GLN A 297 18.85 6.47 8.64
C GLN A 297 18.09 6.99 7.42
N ILE A 298 18.78 7.25 6.32
CA ILE A 298 18.24 7.90 5.13
C ILE A 298 18.48 7.02 3.91
N ARG A 299 17.44 6.75 3.14
CA ARG A 299 17.51 6.03 1.86
C ARG A 299 17.01 6.92 0.72
N PRO A 300 17.82 7.24 -0.29
CA PRO A 300 17.37 7.91 -1.50
C PRO A 300 16.34 7.07 -2.26
N VAL A 301 15.30 7.73 -2.77
CA VAL A 301 14.25 7.11 -3.59
C VAL A 301 13.88 8.02 -4.75
N ALA A 302 13.53 7.44 -5.88
CA ALA A 302 13.03 8.16 -7.04
C ALA A 302 12.06 7.28 -7.84
N ALA A 303 11.12 7.89 -8.53
CA ALA A 303 10.17 7.16 -9.36
C ALA A 303 9.65 8.04 -10.50
N LEU A 304 9.37 7.39 -11.62
CA LEU A 304 8.66 7.92 -12.79
C LEU A 304 7.45 7.04 -13.04
N ASP A 305 6.29 7.66 -13.16
CA ASP A 305 5.03 7.05 -13.59
C ASP A 305 4.51 7.76 -14.85
N LEU A 306 4.12 6.98 -15.83
CA LEU A 306 3.53 7.42 -17.07
C LEU A 306 2.15 6.79 -17.21
N GLN A 307 1.13 7.62 -17.38
CA GLN A 307 -0.24 7.16 -17.61
C GLN A 307 -0.76 7.73 -18.92
N SER A 308 -1.62 6.98 -19.57
CA SER A 308 -2.31 7.44 -20.78
C SER A 308 -3.70 6.83 -20.82
N ARG A 309 -4.70 7.66 -21.13
CA ARG A 309 -6.10 7.26 -21.15
C ARG A 309 -6.72 7.59 -22.49
N GLU A 310 -7.51 6.67 -23.02
CA GLU A 310 -8.21 6.84 -24.28
C GLU A 310 -9.11 8.09 -24.28
N GLN A 311 -9.82 8.32 -23.19
CA GLN A 311 -10.70 9.49 -22.99
C GLN A 311 -9.98 10.85 -23.08
N ASN A 312 -8.66 10.86 -22.92
CA ASN A 312 -7.82 12.06 -23.03
C ASN A 312 -7.01 12.05 -24.34
N GLY A 313 -7.44 11.28 -25.34
CA GLY A 313 -6.78 11.18 -26.64
C GLY A 313 -5.40 10.54 -26.59
N TRP A 314 -5.16 9.66 -25.64
CA TRP A 314 -3.87 8.99 -25.40
C TRP A 314 -2.72 9.95 -25.06
N ASN A 315 -3.03 11.16 -24.59
CA ASN A 315 -2.00 12.05 -24.06
C ASN A 315 -1.30 11.40 -22.87
N VAL A 316 0.02 11.53 -22.83
CA VAL A 316 0.81 10.98 -21.74
C VAL A 316 0.82 11.96 -20.57
N ASP A 317 0.41 11.47 -19.42
CA ASP A 317 0.51 12.13 -18.12
C ASP A 317 1.80 11.64 -17.46
N VAL A 318 2.64 12.57 -17.00
CA VAL A 318 3.95 12.31 -16.42
C VAL A 318 3.93 12.68 -14.95
N SER A 319 4.26 11.74 -14.06
CA SER A 319 4.46 11.97 -12.64
C SER A 319 5.87 11.56 -12.24
N LEU A 320 6.60 12.47 -11.63
CA LEU A 320 7.92 12.25 -11.08
C LEU A 320 7.91 12.49 -9.58
N ARG A 321 8.50 11.60 -8.82
CA ARG A 321 8.76 11.79 -7.40
C ARG A 321 10.21 11.45 -7.09
N GLY A 322 10.85 12.23 -6.23
CA GLY A 322 12.21 11.96 -5.82
C GLY A 322 12.53 12.59 -4.48
N GLY A 323 13.32 11.91 -3.67
CA GLY A 323 13.64 12.39 -2.35
C GLY A 323 14.26 11.32 -1.47
N ILE A 324 13.84 11.29 -0.22
CA ILE A 324 14.41 10.42 0.81
C ILE A 324 13.34 9.68 1.59
N GLN A 325 13.65 8.45 1.96
CA GLN A 325 12.93 7.67 2.96
C GLN A 325 13.71 7.70 4.27
N LEU A 326 13.00 7.94 5.38
CA LEU A 326 13.55 7.88 6.73
C LEU A 326 13.34 6.47 7.27
N GLU A 327 14.43 5.72 7.48
CA GLU A 327 14.39 4.32 7.90
C GLU A 327 13.97 4.14 9.37
N ASN A 328 14.20 5.18 10.18
CA ASN A 328 13.93 5.20 11.62
C ASN A 328 12.63 5.91 12.00
N VAL A 329 11.89 6.47 11.04
CA VAL A 329 10.60 7.15 11.28
C VAL A 329 9.49 6.34 10.64
N ARG A 330 8.65 5.75 11.48
CA ARG A 330 7.53 4.91 11.04
C ARG A 330 6.23 5.34 11.71
N LEU A 331 5.17 5.32 10.92
CA LEU A 331 3.80 5.48 11.39
C LEU A 331 3.02 4.23 10.92
N PHE A 332 2.45 3.47 11.85
CA PHE A 332 1.72 2.21 11.55
C PHE A 332 2.53 1.25 10.66
N ASP A 333 3.82 1.05 10.97
CA ASP A 333 4.79 0.24 10.20
C ASP A 333 5.13 0.77 8.79
N ARG A 334 4.72 1.99 8.44
CA ARG A 334 5.05 2.66 7.17
C ARG A 334 6.17 3.65 7.36
N ASN A 335 7.12 3.63 6.46
CA ASN A 335 8.24 4.56 6.48
C ASN A 335 7.80 5.94 5.98
N LEU A 336 8.28 6.99 6.65
CA LEU A 336 8.11 8.36 6.18
C LEU A 336 9.05 8.64 5.02
N GLN A 337 8.50 9.13 3.92
CA GLN A 337 9.24 9.65 2.79
C GLN A 337 8.96 11.15 2.63
N LEU A 338 10.02 11.92 2.37
CA LEU A 338 9.95 13.33 2.02
C LEU A 338 10.32 13.45 0.54
N LEU A 339 9.32 13.80 -0.27
CA LEU A 339 9.44 13.75 -1.72
C LEU A 339 9.17 15.11 -2.36
N VAL A 340 9.99 15.47 -3.31
CA VAL A 340 9.65 16.47 -4.34
C VAL A 340 8.78 15.76 -5.37
N GLU A 341 7.67 16.38 -5.74
CA GLU A 341 6.71 15.91 -6.73
C GLU A 341 6.71 16.83 -7.94
N TYR A 342 6.76 16.27 -9.14
CA TYR A 342 6.47 16.97 -10.38
C TYR A 342 5.39 16.22 -11.15
N PHE A 343 4.44 16.93 -11.68
CA PHE A 343 3.38 16.37 -12.53
C PHE A 343 3.15 17.27 -13.74
N HIS A 344 2.99 16.65 -14.90
CA HIS A 344 2.55 17.31 -16.12
C HIS A 344 1.62 16.40 -16.91
N GLY A 345 0.40 16.84 -17.17
CA GLY A 345 -0.56 16.04 -17.92
C GLY A 345 -2.01 16.41 -17.64
N ASN A 346 -2.92 15.50 -17.94
CA ASN A 346 -4.31 15.60 -17.57
C ASN A 346 -4.46 15.40 -16.06
N SER A 347 -5.24 16.27 -15.41
CA SER A 347 -5.41 16.25 -13.97
C SER A 347 -5.77 14.84 -13.47
N PRO A 348 -5.09 14.36 -12.42
CA PRO A 348 -5.49 13.13 -11.74
C PRO A 348 -6.78 13.31 -10.94
N ASP A 349 -7.23 14.55 -10.67
CA ASP A 349 -8.44 14.85 -9.92
C ASP A 349 -9.68 14.64 -10.81
N GLY A 350 -10.58 13.75 -10.37
CA GLY A 350 -11.61 13.18 -11.22
C GLY A 350 -12.53 14.20 -11.88
N GLN A 351 -13.01 15.23 -11.15
CA GLN A 351 -13.86 16.27 -11.73
C GLN A 351 -13.17 17.07 -12.86
N PHE A 352 -11.84 17.04 -12.88
CA PHE A 352 -11.00 17.82 -13.78
C PHE A 352 -10.16 16.97 -14.75
N PHE A 353 -10.54 15.72 -14.98
CA PHE A 353 -9.77 14.74 -15.75
C PHE A 353 -9.42 15.16 -17.20
N LYS A 354 -10.15 16.12 -17.78
CA LYS A 354 -9.84 16.71 -19.10
C LYS A 354 -8.91 17.92 -19.02
N ARG A 355 -8.71 18.47 -17.82
CA ARG A 355 -7.90 19.67 -17.61
C ARG A 355 -6.43 19.31 -17.59
N ARG A 356 -5.63 19.98 -18.39
CA ARG A 356 -4.18 19.85 -18.31
C ARG A 356 -3.63 20.72 -17.20
N VAL A 357 -2.78 20.11 -16.38
CA VAL A 357 -2.15 20.78 -15.24
C VAL A 357 -0.66 20.49 -15.22
N GLU A 358 0.09 21.41 -14.62
CA GLU A 358 1.49 21.23 -14.31
C GLU A 358 1.74 21.76 -12.91
N TYR A 359 2.42 20.97 -12.07
CA TYR A 359 2.79 21.42 -10.73
C TYR A 359 4.13 20.87 -10.27
N LEU A 360 4.75 21.64 -9.35
CA LEU A 360 5.87 21.19 -8.52
C LEU A 360 5.42 21.22 -7.05
N GLY A 361 5.75 20.18 -6.31
CA GLY A 361 5.34 20.04 -4.92
C GLY A 361 6.40 19.47 -4.01
N LEU A 362 6.13 19.56 -2.71
CA LEU A 362 6.87 18.91 -1.66
C LEU A 362 5.87 18.21 -0.73
N GLY A 363 6.07 16.92 -0.49
CA GLY A 363 5.15 16.10 0.27
C GLY A 363 5.81 15.18 1.27
N ALA A 364 5.07 14.88 2.33
CA ALA A 364 5.33 13.81 3.27
C ALA A 364 4.42 12.64 2.94
N HIS A 365 5.01 11.47 2.69
CA HIS A 365 4.32 10.26 2.24
C HIS A 365 4.68 9.11 3.18
N PHE A 366 3.69 8.28 3.50
CA PHE A 366 3.88 7.09 4.32
C PHE A 366 3.64 5.87 3.44
N HIS A 367 4.72 5.18 3.09
CA HIS A 367 4.73 3.95 2.30
C HIS A 367 5.29 2.78 3.12
N PHE A 368 4.89 1.56 2.75
CA PHE A 368 5.46 0.32 3.30
C PHE A 368 6.90 0.12 2.90
#